data_0ef29727ab32002cea4a1c7713a906f1
#
_entry.id   0ef29727ab32002cea4a1c7713a906f1
#
_cell.length_a   1.000
_cell.length_b   1.000
_cell.length_c   1.000
_cell.angle_alpha   90.00
_cell.angle_beta   90.00
_cell.angle_gamma   90.00
#
_symmetry.space_group_name_H-M   'P 1'
#
loop_
_entity.id
_entity.type
_entity.pdbx_description
1 polymer ?
#
loop_
_entity_poly.entity_id
_entity_poly.type
_entity_poly.pdbx_seq_one_letter_code
_entity_poly.pdbx_strand_id
1 'polypeptide(L)'
;MHEIFLEDTMANETNLKNLLKDPTLLVTQGYLAGEWVDGEDGATFDVTNPARGDVIAKVADLSRAQTTKAIAAAETAQKDWAAKTAKERANIMRRWYDLMMENADDLGTILTAEQGKPLAEAIGEIGYG
;
A
#
# COMPACT_ATOMS: atom_id res chain seq x y z
N MET A 1 20.62 -13.87 -17.79
CA MET A 1 20.02 -14.33 -16.52
C MET A 1 19.29 -13.21 -15.75
N HIS A 2 19.73 -11.96 -15.82
CA HIS A 2 19.10 -10.82 -15.13
C HIS A 2 17.78 -10.35 -15.81
N GLU A 3 17.71 -10.42 -17.13
CA GLU A 3 16.52 -10.02 -17.92
C GLU A 3 15.31 -10.94 -17.68
N ILE A 4 15.51 -12.25 -17.53
CA ILE A 4 14.42 -13.21 -17.33
C ILE A 4 13.69 -12.96 -16.00
N PHE A 5 14.40 -12.54 -14.93
CA PHE A 5 13.80 -12.22 -13.64
C PHE A 5 12.99 -10.92 -13.66
N LEU A 6 13.37 -9.95 -14.48
CA LEU A 6 12.63 -8.69 -14.62
C LEU A 6 11.31 -8.90 -15.38
N GLU A 7 11.33 -9.71 -16.46
CA GLU A 7 10.12 -10.04 -17.24
C GLU A 7 9.09 -10.81 -16.39
N ASP A 8 9.51 -11.78 -15.57
CA ASP A 8 8.62 -12.54 -14.68
C ASP A 8 7.97 -11.66 -13.61
N THR A 9 8.73 -10.74 -13.02
CA THR A 9 8.21 -9.80 -12.01
C THR A 9 7.18 -8.84 -12.60
N MET A 10 7.47 -8.29 -13.78
CA MET A 10 6.56 -7.39 -14.50
C MET A 10 5.27 -8.11 -14.92
N ALA A 11 5.37 -9.38 -15.37
CA ALA A 11 4.21 -10.18 -15.72
C ALA A 11 3.30 -10.46 -14.52
N ASN A 12 3.86 -10.70 -13.34
CA ASN A 12 3.11 -10.99 -12.11
C ASN A 12 2.45 -9.75 -11.52
N GLU A 13 3.12 -8.59 -11.52
CA GLU A 13 2.53 -7.30 -11.15
C GLU A 13 1.39 -6.94 -12.10
N THR A 14 1.58 -7.13 -13.40
CA THR A 14 0.53 -6.93 -14.41
C THR A 14 -0.65 -7.88 -14.18
N ASN A 15 -0.40 -9.13 -13.78
CA ASN A 15 -1.45 -10.08 -13.44
C ASN A 15 -2.28 -9.62 -12.24
N LEU A 16 -1.65 -9.15 -11.15
CA LEU A 16 -2.38 -8.67 -9.98
C LEU A 16 -3.22 -7.43 -10.33
N LYS A 17 -2.66 -6.46 -11.04
CA LYS A 17 -3.39 -5.26 -11.50
C LYS A 17 -4.62 -5.61 -12.35
N ASN A 18 -4.53 -6.65 -13.19
CA ASN A 18 -5.64 -7.09 -14.03
C ASN A 18 -6.81 -7.73 -13.25
N LEU A 19 -6.59 -8.14 -12.01
CA LEU A 19 -7.62 -8.66 -11.12
C LEU A 19 -8.39 -7.57 -10.38
N LEU A 20 -7.87 -6.34 -10.35
CA LEU A 20 -8.48 -5.23 -9.64
C LEU A 20 -9.45 -4.47 -10.54
N LYS A 21 -10.55 -4.00 -9.95
CA LYS A 21 -11.48 -3.06 -10.60
C LYS A 21 -10.82 -1.69 -10.77
N ASP A 22 -10.03 -1.28 -9.76
CA ASP A 22 -9.18 -0.09 -9.77
C ASP A 22 -7.71 -0.46 -9.59
N PRO A 23 -6.95 -0.63 -10.69
CA PRO A 23 -5.53 -0.97 -10.63
C PRO A 23 -4.64 0.09 -9.94
N THR A 24 -5.14 1.31 -9.75
CA THR A 24 -4.39 2.39 -9.09
C THR A 24 -4.25 2.17 -7.59
N LEU A 25 -5.03 1.25 -7.00
CA LEU A 25 -4.93 0.85 -5.60
C LEU A 25 -3.67 0.03 -5.30
N LEU A 26 -3.07 -0.62 -6.31
CA LEU A 26 -1.79 -1.29 -6.15
C LEU A 26 -0.66 -0.26 -6.27
N VAL A 27 -0.34 0.38 -5.16
CA VAL A 27 0.73 1.38 -5.06
C VAL A 27 2.01 0.70 -4.57
N THR A 28 3.13 0.99 -5.24
CA THR A 28 4.45 0.43 -4.92
C THR A 28 5.41 1.45 -4.31
N GLN A 29 4.97 2.68 -4.14
CA GLN A 29 5.72 3.79 -3.55
C GLN A 29 5.41 3.96 -2.07
N GLY A 30 6.29 4.64 -1.34
CA GLY A 30 6.02 5.09 0.02
C GLY A 30 5.20 6.39 0.01
N TYR A 31 4.39 6.61 1.06
CA TYR A 31 3.64 7.86 1.22
C TYR A 31 4.32 8.74 2.26
N LEU A 32 4.74 9.95 1.88
CA LEU A 32 5.47 10.87 2.73
C LEU A 32 4.98 12.31 2.53
N ALA A 33 4.51 12.92 3.60
CA ALA A 33 4.07 14.34 3.61
C ALA A 33 3.02 14.70 2.53
N GLY A 34 2.15 13.76 2.16
CA GLY A 34 1.11 13.98 1.14
C GLY A 34 1.50 13.54 -0.27
N GLU A 35 2.70 13.00 -0.47
CA GLU A 35 3.22 12.61 -1.78
C GLU A 35 3.66 11.14 -1.81
N TRP A 36 3.52 10.49 -2.97
CA TRP A 36 4.10 9.19 -3.24
C TRP A 36 5.56 9.35 -3.63
N VAL A 37 6.47 8.62 -2.97
CA VAL A 37 7.92 8.74 -3.15
C VAL A 37 8.57 7.39 -3.42
N ASP A 38 9.57 7.39 -4.28
CA ASP A 38 10.43 6.24 -4.52
C ASP A 38 11.55 6.14 -3.46
N GLY A 39 12.15 4.96 -3.33
CA GLY A 39 13.39 4.79 -2.55
C GLY A 39 14.53 5.64 -3.11
N GLU A 40 15.44 6.09 -2.26
CA GLU A 40 16.67 6.79 -2.70
C GLU A 40 17.40 5.91 -3.73
N ASP A 41 17.91 6.53 -4.80
CA ASP A 41 18.58 5.84 -5.91
C ASP A 41 17.73 4.73 -6.58
N GLY A 42 16.40 4.80 -6.45
CA GLY A 42 15.48 3.79 -6.98
C GLY A 42 15.50 2.46 -6.22
N ALA A 43 15.93 2.47 -4.96
CA ALA A 43 15.98 1.26 -4.12
C ALA A 43 14.59 0.66 -3.95
N THR A 44 14.51 -0.67 -4.15
CA THR A 44 13.27 -1.46 -3.99
C THR A 44 13.55 -2.79 -3.33
N PHE A 45 12.51 -3.40 -2.75
CA PHE A 45 12.53 -4.80 -2.34
C PHE A 45 11.34 -5.56 -2.94
N ASP A 46 11.49 -6.87 -3.01
CA ASP A 46 10.50 -7.76 -3.62
C ASP A 46 9.41 -8.12 -2.60
N VAL A 47 8.15 -8.01 -3.03
CA VAL A 47 6.99 -8.60 -2.34
C VAL A 47 6.61 -9.88 -3.07
N THR A 48 6.55 -10.99 -2.34
CA THR A 48 6.30 -12.32 -2.90
C THR A 48 4.94 -12.87 -2.48
N ASN A 49 4.31 -13.64 -3.36
CA ASN A 49 3.15 -14.44 -3.01
C ASN A 49 3.61 -15.65 -2.15
N PRO A 50 3.17 -15.79 -0.89
CA PRO A 50 3.67 -16.84 -0.01
C PRO A 50 3.23 -18.24 -0.41
N ALA A 51 2.16 -18.39 -1.19
CA ALA A 51 1.67 -19.68 -1.64
C ALA A 51 2.46 -20.22 -2.84
N ARG A 52 3.01 -19.34 -3.68
CA ARG A 52 3.70 -19.71 -4.92
C ARG A 52 5.20 -19.36 -4.92
N GLY A 53 5.60 -18.37 -4.12
CA GLY A 53 6.97 -17.87 -4.05
C GLY A 53 7.37 -16.92 -5.18
N ASP A 54 6.45 -16.61 -6.11
CA ASP A 54 6.68 -15.64 -7.18
C ASP A 54 6.64 -14.20 -6.67
N VAL A 55 7.43 -13.32 -7.27
CA VAL A 55 7.43 -11.88 -6.97
C VAL A 55 6.21 -11.25 -7.61
N ILE A 56 5.37 -10.59 -6.83
CA ILE A 56 4.13 -9.93 -7.28
C ILE A 56 4.27 -8.42 -7.42
N ALA A 57 5.24 -7.81 -6.73
CA ALA A 57 5.55 -6.38 -6.85
C ALA A 57 6.97 -6.08 -6.38
N LYS A 58 7.54 -4.98 -6.86
CA LYS A 58 8.73 -4.35 -6.30
C LYS A 58 8.29 -3.03 -5.65
N VAL A 59 8.46 -2.91 -4.34
CA VAL A 59 8.04 -1.72 -3.60
C VAL A 59 9.25 -0.89 -3.18
N ALA A 60 9.05 0.41 -3.02
CA ALA A 60 10.09 1.34 -2.63
C ALA A 60 10.74 0.95 -1.29
N ASP A 61 12.06 0.81 -1.26
CA ASP A 61 12.84 0.64 -0.04
C ASP A 61 13.30 2.02 0.46
N LEU A 62 12.52 2.57 1.39
CA LEU A 62 12.78 3.92 1.90
C LEU A 62 13.96 3.89 2.87
N SER A 63 14.91 4.78 2.63
CA SER A 63 16.09 4.93 3.47
C SER A 63 15.77 5.43 4.88
N ARG A 64 16.73 5.27 5.79
CA ARG A 64 16.65 5.86 7.13
C ARG A 64 16.44 7.38 7.07
N ALA A 65 17.07 8.07 6.12
CA ALA A 65 16.91 9.51 5.95
C ALA A 65 15.50 9.89 5.53
N GLN A 66 14.89 9.14 4.59
CA GLN A 66 13.49 9.33 4.19
C GLN A 66 12.54 9.04 5.35
N THR A 67 12.77 7.96 6.11
CA THR A 67 11.97 7.63 7.31
C THR A 67 12.05 8.74 8.36
N THR A 68 13.24 9.32 8.60
CA THR A 68 13.40 10.45 9.52
C THR A 68 12.61 11.68 9.05
N LYS A 69 12.62 11.97 7.74
CA LYS A 69 11.81 13.06 7.16
C LYS A 69 10.31 12.79 7.33
N ALA A 70 9.86 11.54 7.14
CA ALA A 70 8.47 11.16 7.34
C ALA A 70 8.00 11.39 8.79
N ILE A 71 8.83 11.01 9.77
CA ILE A 71 8.55 11.24 11.20
C ILE A 71 8.44 12.74 11.50
N ALA A 72 9.37 13.57 11.01
CA ALA A 72 9.33 15.01 11.21
C ALA A 72 8.09 15.67 10.55
N ALA A 73 7.71 15.20 9.37
CA ALA A 73 6.49 15.65 8.69
C ALA A 73 5.23 15.28 9.48
N ALA A 74 5.17 14.05 10.00
CA ALA A 74 4.06 13.57 10.83
C ALA A 74 3.96 14.38 12.15
N GLU A 75 5.08 14.67 12.82
CA GLU A 75 5.11 15.52 14.02
C GLU A 75 4.57 16.92 13.73
N THR A 76 4.90 17.49 12.59
CA THR A 76 4.38 18.80 12.17
C THR A 76 2.87 18.74 11.91
N ALA A 77 2.41 17.75 11.13
CA ALA A 77 1.00 17.57 10.81
C ALA A 77 0.14 17.26 12.05
N GLN A 78 0.71 16.57 13.05
CA GLN A 78 0.03 16.24 14.30
C GLN A 78 -0.50 17.47 15.04
N LYS A 79 0.16 18.61 14.97
CA LYS A 79 -0.27 19.84 15.66
C LYS A 79 -1.61 20.33 15.15
N ASP A 80 -1.75 20.41 13.83
CA ASP A 80 -3.00 20.83 13.18
C ASP A 80 -4.11 19.78 13.34
N TRP A 81 -3.72 18.48 13.27
CA TRP A 81 -4.66 17.39 13.51
C TRP A 81 -5.20 17.41 14.95
N ALA A 82 -4.35 17.58 15.93
CA ALA A 82 -4.72 17.63 17.34
C ALA A 82 -5.59 18.86 17.70
N ALA A 83 -5.41 19.96 16.99
CA ALA A 83 -6.21 21.18 17.16
C ALA A 83 -7.65 21.06 16.64
N LYS A 84 -7.92 20.09 15.75
CA LYS A 84 -9.28 19.83 15.25
C LYS A 84 -10.19 19.30 16.34
N THR A 85 -11.48 19.64 16.27
CA THR A 85 -12.50 19.05 17.15
C THR A 85 -12.65 17.55 16.90
N ALA A 86 -13.16 16.82 17.89
CA ALA A 86 -13.45 15.39 17.73
C ALA A 86 -14.37 15.10 16.53
N LYS A 87 -15.36 15.98 16.30
CA LYS A 87 -16.29 15.85 15.16
C LYS A 87 -15.59 16.01 13.80
N GLU A 88 -14.69 16.97 13.67
CA GLU A 88 -13.93 17.18 12.43
C GLU A 88 -13.04 15.96 12.12
N ARG A 89 -12.32 15.46 13.14
CA ARG A 89 -11.52 14.23 12.99
C ARG A 89 -12.38 13.02 12.64
N ALA A 90 -13.50 12.84 13.32
CA ALA A 90 -14.41 11.73 13.05
C ALA A 90 -14.98 11.77 11.62
N ASN A 91 -15.30 12.95 11.08
CA ASN A 91 -15.77 13.08 9.70
C ASN A 91 -14.70 12.67 8.68
N ILE A 92 -13.44 13.03 8.91
CA ILE A 92 -12.31 12.63 8.04
C ILE A 92 -12.11 11.11 8.10
N MET A 93 -12.09 10.53 9.30
CA MET A 93 -11.95 9.08 9.47
C MET A 93 -13.12 8.30 8.87
N ARG A 94 -14.34 8.82 9.00
CA ARG A 94 -15.53 8.20 8.39
C ARG A 94 -15.41 8.21 6.86
N ARG A 95 -14.97 9.32 6.24
CA ARG A 95 -14.77 9.36 4.80
C ARG A 95 -13.69 8.37 4.35
N TRP A 96 -12.62 8.23 5.11
CA TRP A 96 -11.59 7.23 4.82
C TRP A 96 -12.15 5.80 4.90
N TYR A 97 -12.88 5.48 5.97
CA TYR A 97 -13.56 4.20 6.10
C TYR A 97 -14.50 3.90 4.93
N ASP A 98 -15.33 4.88 4.53
CA ASP A 98 -16.26 4.70 3.41
C ASP A 98 -15.50 4.37 2.10
N LEU A 99 -14.37 5.04 1.84
CA LEU A 99 -13.51 4.74 0.69
C LEU A 99 -12.89 3.33 0.76
N MET A 100 -12.46 2.89 1.94
CA MET A 100 -11.95 1.52 2.12
C MET A 100 -13.04 0.49 1.83
N MET A 101 -14.25 0.70 2.32
CA MET A 101 -15.38 -0.22 2.09
C MET A 101 -15.85 -0.22 0.63
N GLU A 102 -15.84 0.93 -0.05
CA GLU A 102 -16.10 1.02 -1.49
C GLU A 102 -15.12 0.17 -2.32
N ASN A 103 -13.90 -0.03 -1.83
CA ASN A 103 -12.81 -0.75 -2.50
C ASN A 103 -12.43 -2.07 -1.80
N ALA A 104 -13.27 -2.58 -0.92
CA ALA A 104 -12.93 -3.73 -0.06
C ALA A 104 -12.54 -5.00 -0.85
N ASP A 105 -13.16 -5.26 -2.00
CA ASP A 105 -12.84 -6.41 -2.86
C ASP A 105 -11.42 -6.30 -3.41
N ASP A 106 -11.03 -5.14 -3.92
CA ASP A 106 -9.70 -4.91 -4.50
C ASP A 106 -8.61 -4.93 -3.42
N LEU A 107 -8.85 -4.25 -2.30
CA LEU A 107 -7.93 -4.25 -1.15
C LEU A 107 -7.77 -5.67 -0.58
N GLY A 108 -8.86 -6.43 -0.47
CA GLY A 108 -8.84 -7.83 -0.06
C GLY A 108 -8.06 -8.72 -1.04
N THR A 109 -8.18 -8.47 -2.34
CA THR A 109 -7.44 -9.19 -3.40
C THR A 109 -5.93 -8.92 -3.27
N ILE A 110 -5.52 -7.67 -3.07
CA ILE A 110 -4.11 -7.31 -2.81
C ILE A 110 -3.62 -8.02 -1.55
N LEU A 111 -4.36 -7.93 -0.44
CA LEU A 111 -3.99 -8.56 0.82
C LEU A 111 -3.85 -10.07 0.70
N THR A 112 -4.76 -10.74 -0.01
CA THR A 112 -4.65 -12.19 -0.28
C THR A 112 -3.40 -12.51 -1.08
N ALA A 113 -3.08 -11.72 -2.10
CA ALA A 113 -1.91 -11.96 -2.95
C ALA A 113 -0.59 -11.86 -2.18
N GLU A 114 -0.44 -10.88 -1.30
CA GLU A 114 0.82 -10.63 -0.57
C GLU A 114 0.93 -11.37 0.76
N GLN A 115 -0.18 -11.71 1.42
CA GLN A 115 -0.17 -12.34 2.75
C GLN A 115 -0.57 -13.81 2.73
N GLY A 116 -1.30 -14.26 1.70
CA GLY A 116 -1.68 -15.65 1.49
C GLY A 116 -2.94 -16.11 2.24
N LYS A 117 -3.66 -15.22 2.93
CA LYS A 117 -4.92 -15.61 3.57
C LYS A 117 -6.08 -15.77 2.57
N PRO A 118 -7.12 -16.54 2.90
CA PRO A 118 -8.32 -16.64 2.08
C PRO A 118 -8.97 -15.28 1.81
N LEU A 119 -9.46 -15.06 0.59
CA LEU A 119 -10.03 -13.77 0.17
C LEU A 119 -11.17 -13.28 1.08
N ALA A 120 -12.04 -14.19 1.54
CA ALA A 120 -13.13 -13.83 2.45
C ALA A 120 -12.63 -13.28 3.79
N GLU A 121 -11.52 -13.82 4.32
CA GLU A 121 -10.89 -13.31 5.54
C GLU A 121 -10.19 -11.97 5.28
N ALA A 122 -9.52 -11.82 4.14
CA ALA A 122 -8.88 -10.58 3.73
C ALA A 122 -9.89 -9.43 3.63
N ILE A 123 -11.03 -9.66 2.96
CA ILE A 123 -12.13 -8.67 2.89
C ILE A 123 -12.68 -8.35 4.29
N GLY A 124 -12.80 -9.35 5.17
CA GLY A 124 -13.21 -9.14 6.56
C GLY A 124 -12.24 -8.23 7.33
N GLU A 125 -10.92 -8.35 7.09
CA GLU A 125 -9.91 -7.49 7.71
C GLU A 125 -9.97 -6.04 7.21
N ILE A 126 -10.29 -5.81 5.93
CA ILE A 126 -10.51 -4.44 5.42
C ILE A 126 -11.65 -3.76 6.20
N GLY A 127 -12.70 -4.50 6.55
CA GLY A 127 -13.80 -3.97 7.36
C GLY A 127 -13.46 -3.75 8.84
N TYR A 128 -12.41 -4.40 9.34
CA TYR A 128 -11.93 -4.26 10.73
C TYR A 128 -10.95 -3.09 10.90
N GLY A 129 -10.12 -2.78 9.91
CA GLY A 129 -9.14 -1.67 9.89
C GLY A 129 -9.81 -0.34 9.68
#